data_c5344d6cbfa7d89722ff49e83d952895
#
_entry.id   c5344d6cbfa7d89722ff49e83d952895
#
_cell.length_a   1.000
_cell.length_b   1.000
_cell.length_c   1.000
_cell.angle_alpha   90.00
_cell.angle_beta   90.00
_cell.angle_gamma   90.00
#
_symmetry.space_group_name_H-M   'P 1'
#
loop_
_entity.id
_entity.type
_entity.pdbx_description
1 polymer ?
#
loop_
_entity_poly.entity_id
_entity_poly.type
_entity_poly.pdbx_seq_one_letter_code
_entity_poly.pdbx_strand_id
1 'polypeptide(L)'
;DMGSGCYMDLGMTLYGLMLAAQDQGLATCAIGAMASYPNLIRGHLGLEASSHIVCGMALGYADPEAPVNQTQTTRCDLDEYFKVVG
;
A
#
# COMPACT_ATOMS: atom_id res chain seq x y z
N ASP A 1 5.07 6.46 -20.33
CA ASP A 1 3.97 6.82 -19.44
C ASP A 1 2.85 5.81 -19.55
N MET A 2 2.55 5.17 -18.46
CA MET A 2 1.61 4.05 -18.44
C MET A 2 0.23 4.42 -17.91
N GLY A 3 0.06 5.66 -17.51
CA GLY A 3 -1.22 6.17 -17.09
C GLY A 3 -1.81 5.50 -15.85
N SER A 4 -3.11 5.70 -15.66
CA SER A 4 -3.82 5.25 -14.45
C SER A 4 -3.91 3.72 -14.32
N GLY A 5 -3.96 3.01 -15.45
CA GLY A 5 -4.05 1.55 -15.43
C GLY A 5 -2.85 0.90 -14.75
N CYS A 6 -1.67 1.45 -14.94
CA CYS A 6 -0.45 0.94 -14.31
C CYS A 6 -0.51 1.08 -12.78
N TYR A 7 -0.98 2.23 -12.30
CA TYR A 7 -1.12 2.43 -10.86
C TYR A 7 -2.20 1.53 -10.27
N MET A 8 -3.25 1.27 -11.02
CA MET A 8 -4.31 0.35 -10.62
C MET A 8 -3.76 -1.07 -10.46
N ASP A 9 -2.99 -1.54 -11.46
CA ASP A 9 -2.37 -2.86 -11.41
C ASP A 9 -1.42 -2.99 -10.22
N LEU A 10 -0.63 -1.94 -9.97
CA LEU A 10 0.28 -1.92 -8.84
C LEU A 10 -0.49 -2.01 -7.52
N GLY A 11 -1.59 -1.27 -7.40
CA GLY A 11 -2.43 -1.31 -6.19
C GLY A 11 -3.00 -2.70 -5.95
N MET A 12 -3.46 -3.36 -7.00
CA MET A 12 -3.96 -4.73 -6.89
C MET A 12 -2.85 -5.71 -6.47
N THR A 13 -1.64 -5.54 -7.03
CA THR A 13 -0.48 -6.35 -6.66
C THR A 13 -0.11 -6.14 -5.19
N LEU A 14 -0.12 -4.89 -4.72
CA LEU A 14 0.19 -4.57 -3.34
C LEU A 14 -0.81 -5.22 -2.38
N TYR A 15 -2.09 -5.15 -2.69
CA TYR A 15 -3.10 -5.76 -1.85
C TYR A 15 -2.97 -7.27 -1.84
N GLY A 16 -2.70 -7.89 -2.99
CA GLY A 16 -2.41 -9.32 -3.08
C GLY A 16 -1.22 -9.72 -2.22
N LEU A 17 -0.16 -8.90 -2.21
CA LEU A 17 1.00 -9.14 -1.37
C LEU A 17 0.63 -9.07 0.12
N MET A 18 -0.19 -8.08 0.51
CA MET A 18 -0.64 -7.95 1.89
C MET A 18 -1.45 -9.17 2.35
N LEU A 19 -2.32 -9.67 1.49
CA LEU A 19 -3.11 -10.88 1.79
C LEU A 19 -2.21 -12.11 1.91
N ALA A 20 -1.26 -12.26 1.01
CA ALA A 20 -0.31 -13.37 1.06
C ALA A 20 0.53 -13.33 2.33
N ALA A 21 0.97 -12.14 2.74
CA ALA A 21 1.72 -11.97 3.98
C ALA A 21 0.88 -12.37 5.18
N GLN A 22 -0.39 -11.96 5.21
CA GLN A 22 -1.30 -12.31 6.29
C GLN A 22 -1.46 -13.83 6.40
N ASP A 23 -1.54 -14.52 5.28
CA ASP A 23 -1.63 -15.98 5.24
C ASP A 23 -0.38 -16.64 5.86
N GLN A 24 0.76 -15.99 5.75
CA GLN A 24 2.03 -16.47 6.33
C GLN A 24 2.27 -16.00 7.77
N GLY A 25 1.29 -15.37 8.38
CA GLY A 25 1.42 -14.86 9.75
C GLY A 25 2.22 -13.56 9.85
N LEU A 26 2.43 -12.87 8.75
CA LEU A 26 3.16 -11.60 8.70
C LEU A 26 2.18 -10.44 8.60
N ALA A 27 2.61 -9.29 9.11
CA ALA A 27 1.87 -8.05 9.01
C ALA A 27 2.54 -7.11 8.01
N THR A 28 1.77 -6.24 7.40
CA THR A 28 2.26 -5.25 6.46
C THR A 28 1.69 -3.88 6.79
N CYS A 29 2.41 -2.85 6.36
CA CYS A 29 1.94 -1.48 6.47
C CYS A 29 2.46 -0.69 5.27
N ALA A 30 1.56 -0.20 4.44
CA ALA A 30 1.93 0.66 3.32
C ALA A 30 2.30 2.04 3.86
N ILE A 31 3.38 2.61 3.33
CA ILE A 31 3.95 3.87 3.81
C ILE A 31 3.93 4.86 2.66
N GLY A 32 2.85 5.65 2.58
CA GLY A 32 2.68 6.63 1.51
C GLY A 32 3.71 7.76 1.56
N ALA A 33 4.20 8.08 2.76
CA ALA A 33 5.16 9.17 2.93
C ALA A 33 6.44 8.99 2.13
N MET A 34 6.81 7.76 1.79
CA MET A 34 8.01 7.51 1.00
C MET A 34 7.91 8.08 -0.42
N ALA A 35 6.72 8.28 -0.94
CA ALA A 35 6.51 8.89 -2.24
C ALA A 35 6.87 10.38 -2.25
N SER A 36 7.01 11.00 -1.08
CA SER A 36 7.39 12.41 -0.96
C SER A 36 8.88 12.67 -1.15
N TYR A 37 9.69 11.61 -1.18
CA TYR A 37 11.15 11.71 -1.28
C TYR A 37 11.69 10.85 -2.42
N PRO A 38 11.18 11.01 -3.64
CA PRO A 38 11.51 10.08 -4.73
C PRO A 38 12.98 10.13 -5.13
N ASN A 39 13.59 11.31 -5.14
CA ASN A 39 14.99 11.44 -5.55
C ASN A 39 15.94 10.77 -4.56
N LEU A 40 15.65 10.92 -3.27
CA LEU A 40 16.44 10.28 -2.22
C LEU A 40 16.38 8.76 -2.33
N ILE A 41 15.17 8.25 -2.53
CA ILE A 41 14.95 6.80 -2.60
C ILE A 41 15.57 6.22 -3.88
N ARG A 42 15.37 6.90 -5.01
CA ARG A 42 15.99 6.46 -6.27
C ARG A 42 17.51 6.39 -6.17
N GLY A 43 18.11 7.42 -5.55
CA GLY A 43 19.56 7.44 -5.36
C GLY A 43 20.06 6.34 -4.44
N HIS A 44 19.36 6.11 -3.35
CA HIS A 44 19.76 5.09 -2.37
C HIS A 44 19.65 3.67 -2.95
N LEU A 45 18.63 3.42 -3.74
CA LEU A 45 18.38 2.08 -4.30
C LEU A 45 18.98 1.89 -5.69
N GLY A 46 19.59 2.92 -6.27
CA GLY A 46 20.17 2.84 -7.60
C GLY A 46 19.14 2.69 -8.71
N LEU A 47 17.98 3.30 -8.56
CA LEU A 47 16.92 3.24 -9.54
C LEU A 47 17.08 4.31 -10.61
N GLU A 48 16.51 4.05 -11.79
CA GLU A 48 16.50 5.03 -12.88
C GLU A 48 15.65 6.24 -12.53
N ALA A 49 16.00 7.38 -13.12
CA ALA A 49 15.25 8.62 -12.90
C ALA A 49 13.79 8.54 -13.35
N SER A 50 13.49 7.64 -14.29
CA SER A 50 12.13 7.42 -14.78
C SER A 50 11.28 6.57 -13.85
N SER A 51 11.87 5.96 -12.83
CA SER A 51 11.12 5.14 -11.86
C SER A 51 10.26 6.02 -10.97
N HIS A 52 8.99 5.66 -10.82
CA HIS A 52 8.06 6.35 -9.93
C HIS A 52 8.03 5.64 -8.59
N ILE A 53 8.20 6.41 -7.52
CA ILE A 53 8.07 5.90 -6.15
C ILE A 53 6.64 6.13 -5.71
N VAL A 54 5.89 5.05 -5.52
CA VAL A 54 4.46 5.13 -5.16
C VAL A 54 4.28 5.03 -3.66
N CYS A 55 4.91 4.06 -3.03
CA CYS A 55 4.87 3.89 -1.57
C CYS A 55 5.99 2.96 -1.14
N GLY A 56 6.23 2.92 0.16
CA GLY A 56 6.99 1.85 0.78
C GLY A 56 6.05 0.85 1.42
N MET A 57 6.57 -0.25 1.89
CA MET A 57 5.80 -1.20 2.66
C MET A 57 6.67 -1.83 3.73
N ALA A 58 6.25 -1.71 4.98
CA ALA A 58 6.88 -2.43 6.07
C ALA A 58 6.31 -3.85 6.10
N LEU A 59 7.18 -4.82 6.33
CA LEU A 59 6.81 -6.23 6.41
C LEU A 59 7.49 -6.83 7.63
N GLY A 60 6.74 -7.51 8.48
CA GLY A 60 7.29 -8.13 9.67
C GLY A 60 6.20 -8.74 10.53
N TYR A 61 6.56 -9.03 11.78
CA TYR A 61 5.59 -9.53 12.74
C TYR A 61 4.96 -8.37 13.50
N ALA A 62 3.64 -8.40 13.64
CA ALA A 62 2.93 -7.36 14.37
C ALA A 62 3.25 -7.45 15.88
N ASP A 63 3.39 -6.29 16.51
CA ASP A 63 3.48 -6.21 17.97
C ASP A 63 2.05 -6.09 18.51
N PRO A 64 1.53 -7.13 19.19
CA PRO A 64 0.15 -7.10 19.67
C PRO A 64 -0.08 -6.08 20.79
N GLU A 65 1.00 -5.60 21.42
CA GLU A 65 0.91 -4.62 22.49
C GLU A 65 0.95 -3.18 22.00
N ALA A 66 1.28 -2.95 20.74
CA ALA A 66 1.38 -1.59 20.20
C ALA A 66 -0.02 -0.97 20.09
N PRO A 67 -0.24 0.24 20.63
CA PRO A 67 -1.55 0.89 20.57
C PRO A 67 -2.10 1.06 19.16
N VAL A 68 -1.23 1.30 18.17
CA VAL A 68 -1.66 1.47 16.79
C VAL A 68 -2.34 0.20 16.24
N ASN A 69 -1.96 -0.97 16.73
CA ASN A 69 -2.55 -2.23 16.30
C ASN A 69 -3.89 -2.51 16.95
N GLN A 70 -4.30 -1.69 17.91
CA GLN A 70 -5.63 -1.76 18.52
C GLN A 70 -6.64 -0.86 17.82
N THR A 71 -6.17 0.00 16.94
CA THR A 71 -7.03 0.94 16.22
C THR A 71 -7.89 0.21 15.22
N GLN A 72 -9.20 0.45 15.27
CA GLN A 72 -10.15 -0.07 14.30
C GLN A 72 -10.73 1.09 13.51
N THR A 73 -10.48 1.08 12.22
CA THR A 73 -11.04 2.09 11.34
C THR A 73 -12.46 1.71 10.91
N THR A 74 -13.27 2.73 10.65
CA THR A 74 -14.60 2.51 10.13
C THR A 74 -14.59 2.54 8.60
N ARG A 75 -15.65 2.07 8.01
CA ARG A 75 -15.88 2.15 6.57
C ARG A 75 -17.21 2.83 6.32
N CYS A 76 -17.31 3.57 5.24
CA CYS A 76 -18.59 4.13 4.85
C CYS A 76 -19.54 3.02 4.39
N ASP A 77 -20.83 3.31 4.46
CA ASP A 77 -21.84 2.36 4.02
C ASP A 77 -21.69 2.09 2.52
N LEU A 78 -22.05 0.89 2.11
CA LEU A 78 -21.89 0.46 0.72
C LEU A 78 -22.62 1.39 -0.26
N ASP A 79 -23.80 1.86 0.10
CA ASP A 79 -24.62 2.69 -0.78
C ASP A 79 -24.05 4.11 -0.99
N GLU A 80 -23.06 4.51 -0.18
CA GLU A 80 -22.38 5.80 -0.34
C GLU A 80 -21.42 5.81 -1.52
N TYR A 81 -20.92 4.67 -1.93
CA TYR A 81 -19.90 4.61 -2.99
C TYR A 81 -20.18 3.55 -4.06
N PHE A 82 -21.21 2.75 -3.88
CA PHE A 82 -21.52 1.66 -4.80
C PHE A 82 -22.97 1.76 -5.24
N LYS A 83 -23.19 1.67 -6.54
CA LYS A 83 -24.53 1.77 -7.11
C LYS A 83 -24.71 0.71 -8.17
N VAL A 84 -25.81 -0.02 -8.08
CA VAL A 84 -26.19 -0.98 -9.12
C VAL A 84 -27.10 -0.25 -10.11
N VAL A 85 -26.76 -0.34 -11.39
CA VAL A 85 -27.49 0.29 -12.48
C VAL A 85 -27.98 -0.81 -13.40
N GLY A 86 -29.28 -0.74 -13.77
CA GLY A 86 -29.80 -1.75 -14.70
C GLY A 86 -31.28 -1.92 -14.70
#